data_29bc1331de13247c4bd80917b7d09f0c
#
_entry.id   29bc1331de13247c4bd80917b7d09f0c
#
_cell.length_a   1.000
_cell.length_b   1.000
_cell.length_c   1.000
_cell.angle_alpha   90.00
_cell.angle_beta   90.00
_cell.angle_gamma   90.00
#
_symmetry.space_group_name_H-M   'P 1'
#
loop_
_entity.id
_entity.type
_entity.pdbx_description
1 polymer ?
#
loop_
_entity_poly.entity_id
_entity_poly.type
_entity_poly.pdbx_seq_one_letter_code
_entity_poly.pdbx_strand_id
1 'polypeptide(L)'
;MKIMRWLLLTLLTGGVAVADAQADFATDDERNTIQVFEKARPSVVFVTNQQLVRDPRSLNLLEVPRGSGTGFVWDESGYIVTNFHVVDGARKVMITLQDQSTWPAEIVGLAPERDLAVLKVSAPEEHLTALPLGDSSQLSVGRKVLAIGNPFGLDATLTTGVVSALGREIQSPNQRTISNVIQTDAAINPGNSGGPLLNSQGQLVGVNTMIYSPSGASAGIGFAIPVNTVKEVVPQLIAHGRIVRPVMGVALAPDHWAHQSGIQGVPILRVEANSPAAQAGLEGLSRNAWGQIELGDVIVGINKKVTPNQDQLMSALERHKPGDKVEVHIVRNGKMAQRKLTLAAPRE
;
A
#
# COMPACT_ATOMS: atom_id res chain seq x y z
N MET A 1 -83.55 -52.40 -8.15
CA MET A 1 -82.15 -52.65 -7.86
C MET A 1 -81.26 -51.72 -8.68
N LYS A 2 -80.75 -50.64 -8.09
CA LYS A 2 -79.86 -49.70 -8.79
C LYS A 2 -78.48 -49.82 -8.15
N ILE A 3 -77.51 -50.24 -8.93
CA ILE A 3 -76.10 -50.36 -8.54
C ILE A 3 -75.43 -49.01 -8.79
N MET A 4 -74.97 -48.35 -7.73
CA MET A 4 -74.28 -47.09 -7.75
C MET A 4 -72.79 -47.36 -7.85
N ARG A 5 -72.13 -47.00 -8.95
CA ARG A 5 -70.70 -47.10 -9.19
C ARG A 5 -70.03 -45.85 -8.60
N TRP A 6 -69.16 -46.06 -7.65
CA TRP A 6 -68.25 -45.07 -7.12
C TRP A 6 -67.03 -44.93 -8.07
N LEU A 7 -66.83 -43.73 -8.61
CA LEU A 7 -65.62 -43.37 -9.33
C LEU A 7 -64.56 -42.84 -8.30
N LEU A 8 -63.47 -43.57 -8.12
CA LEU A 8 -62.30 -43.06 -7.38
C LEU A 8 -61.54 -42.09 -8.30
N LEU A 9 -61.54 -40.83 -7.94
CA LEU A 9 -60.70 -39.81 -8.55
C LEU A 9 -59.32 -39.80 -7.83
N THR A 10 -58.29 -40.38 -8.48
CA THR A 10 -56.90 -40.28 -8.02
C THR A 10 -56.30 -38.94 -8.41
N LEU A 11 -56.12 -38.03 -7.46
CA LEU A 11 -55.32 -36.80 -7.65
C LEU A 11 -53.85 -37.20 -7.78
N LEU A 12 -53.29 -37.11 -8.98
CA LEU A 12 -51.84 -37.06 -9.19
C LEU A 12 -51.35 -35.68 -8.76
N THR A 13 -50.76 -35.56 -7.59
CA THR A 13 -49.95 -34.41 -7.22
C THR A 13 -48.60 -34.56 -7.92
N GLY A 14 -48.49 -33.95 -9.11
CA GLY A 14 -47.20 -33.75 -9.78
C GLY A 14 -46.37 -32.76 -8.95
N GLY A 15 -45.41 -33.28 -8.18
CA GLY A 15 -44.38 -32.48 -7.58
C GLY A 15 -43.55 -31.86 -8.70
N VAL A 16 -43.67 -30.54 -8.89
CA VAL A 16 -42.72 -29.78 -9.69
C VAL A 16 -41.42 -29.79 -8.90
N ALA A 17 -40.48 -30.64 -9.30
CA ALA A 17 -39.09 -30.52 -8.87
C ALA A 17 -38.57 -29.17 -9.42
N VAL A 18 -38.45 -28.18 -8.56
CA VAL A 18 -37.67 -27.01 -8.86
C VAL A 18 -36.21 -27.51 -8.95
N ALA A 19 -35.74 -27.78 -10.17
CA ALA A 19 -34.35 -27.97 -10.44
C ALA A 19 -33.66 -26.66 -10.02
N ASP A 20 -32.92 -26.70 -8.95
CA ASP A 20 -31.89 -25.69 -8.66
C ASP A 20 -31.03 -25.61 -9.92
N ALA A 21 -31.19 -24.53 -10.67
CA ALA A 21 -30.33 -24.22 -11.80
C ALA A 21 -28.96 -23.88 -11.20
N GLN A 22 -28.19 -24.91 -10.85
CA GLN A 22 -26.76 -24.76 -10.63
C GLN A 22 -26.21 -24.15 -11.90
N ALA A 23 -25.66 -22.94 -11.78
CA ALA A 23 -24.98 -22.28 -12.88
C ALA A 23 -23.98 -23.27 -13.46
N ASP A 24 -24.18 -23.71 -14.70
CA ASP A 24 -23.26 -24.63 -15.37
C ASP A 24 -22.03 -23.85 -15.78
N PHE A 25 -20.98 -23.91 -14.95
CA PHE A 25 -19.72 -23.24 -15.21
C PHE A 25 -19.03 -23.90 -16.41
N ALA A 26 -18.72 -23.10 -17.42
CA ALA A 26 -18.10 -23.61 -18.65
C ALA A 26 -16.70 -24.17 -18.39
N THR A 27 -15.95 -23.64 -17.41
CA THR A 27 -14.58 -24.05 -17.11
C THR A 27 -14.28 -24.03 -15.60
N ASP A 28 -13.27 -24.81 -15.18
CA ASP A 28 -12.76 -24.78 -13.79
C ASP A 28 -12.15 -23.41 -13.46
N ASP A 29 -11.64 -22.69 -14.45
CA ASP A 29 -11.09 -21.34 -14.26
C ASP A 29 -12.19 -20.34 -13.91
N GLU A 30 -13.33 -20.41 -14.58
CA GLU A 30 -14.49 -19.58 -14.28
C GLU A 30 -15.02 -19.84 -12.87
N ARG A 31 -15.19 -21.11 -12.51
CA ARG A 31 -15.59 -21.52 -11.16
C ARG A 31 -14.64 -21.00 -10.10
N ASN A 32 -13.33 -21.14 -10.32
CA ASN A 32 -12.31 -20.62 -9.43
C ASN A 32 -12.40 -19.09 -9.26
N THR A 33 -12.57 -18.36 -10.36
CA THR A 33 -12.71 -16.89 -10.35
C THR A 33 -13.88 -16.44 -9.50
N ILE A 34 -15.05 -17.05 -9.69
CA ILE A 34 -16.26 -16.73 -8.92
C ILE A 34 -16.07 -17.06 -7.44
N GLN A 35 -15.55 -18.23 -7.11
CA GLN A 35 -15.36 -18.65 -5.72
C GLN A 35 -14.37 -17.74 -4.96
N VAL A 36 -13.28 -17.32 -5.62
CA VAL A 36 -12.31 -16.40 -5.01
C VAL A 36 -12.96 -15.04 -4.77
N PHE A 37 -13.69 -14.51 -5.74
CA PHE A 37 -14.39 -13.23 -5.61
C PHE A 37 -15.41 -13.25 -4.47
N GLU A 38 -16.32 -14.24 -4.46
CA GLU A 38 -17.37 -14.32 -3.44
C GLU A 38 -16.82 -14.46 -2.01
N LYS A 39 -15.70 -15.17 -1.84
CA LYS A 39 -15.01 -15.29 -0.53
C LYS A 39 -14.31 -14.00 -0.11
N ALA A 40 -13.75 -13.25 -1.05
CA ALA A 40 -12.97 -12.05 -0.76
C ALA A 40 -13.83 -10.79 -0.64
N ARG A 41 -14.98 -10.74 -1.30
CA ARG A 41 -15.89 -9.58 -1.36
C ARG A 41 -16.23 -9.00 0.02
N PRO A 42 -16.53 -9.79 1.07
CA PRO A 42 -16.82 -9.26 2.40
C PRO A 42 -15.66 -8.52 3.06
N SER A 43 -14.43 -8.81 2.62
CA SER A 43 -13.23 -8.16 3.15
C SER A 43 -12.92 -6.83 2.47
N VAL A 44 -13.56 -6.51 1.34
CA VAL A 44 -13.27 -5.32 0.53
C VAL A 44 -14.16 -4.17 0.95
N VAL A 45 -13.57 -3.02 1.22
CA VAL A 45 -14.26 -1.85 1.73
C VAL A 45 -14.06 -0.64 0.82
N PHE A 46 -15.05 0.25 0.80
CA PHE A 46 -14.95 1.54 0.15
C PHE A 46 -14.37 2.57 1.12
N VAL A 47 -13.39 3.33 0.66
CA VAL A 47 -12.73 4.38 1.44
C VAL A 47 -13.04 5.73 0.83
N THR A 48 -13.64 6.63 1.62
CA THR A 48 -13.87 8.02 1.20
C THR A 48 -13.08 8.99 2.07
N ASN A 49 -12.45 9.93 1.40
CA ASN A 49 -11.71 11.02 2.00
C ASN A 49 -12.57 12.29 1.91
N GLN A 50 -12.89 12.90 3.05
CA GLN A 50 -13.67 14.11 3.14
C GLN A 50 -12.79 15.30 3.53
N GLN A 51 -13.04 16.43 2.86
CA GLN A 51 -12.36 17.70 3.07
C GLN A 51 -13.39 18.76 3.49
N LEU A 52 -12.99 19.67 4.39
CA LEU A 52 -13.79 20.86 4.67
C LEU A 52 -13.51 21.94 3.64
N VAL A 53 -14.50 22.30 2.87
CA VAL A 53 -14.45 23.43 1.93
C VAL A 53 -15.34 24.55 2.48
N ARG A 54 -14.80 25.77 2.50
CA ARG A 54 -15.59 26.93 2.89
C ARG A 54 -16.53 27.31 1.74
N ASP A 55 -17.83 27.30 2.00
CA ASP A 55 -18.80 27.81 1.03
C ASP A 55 -18.57 29.31 0.83
N PRO A 56 -18.27 29.78 -0.38
CA PRO A 56 -18.02 31.21 -0.65
C PRO A 56 -19.23 32.10 -0.38
N ARG A 57 -20.45 31.56 -0.34
CA ARG A 57 -21.69 32.30 -0.18
C ARG A 57 -22.16 32.38 1.27
N SER A 58 -22.01 31.30 2.03
CA SER A 58 -22.52 31.22 3.40
C SER A 58 -21.43 31.28 4.47
N LEU A 59 -20.14 31.22 4.08
CA LEU A 59 -18.97 31.07 4.97
C LEU A 59 -19.00 29.81 5.84
N ASN A 60 -19.99 28.95 5.65
CA ASN A 60 -20.08 27.66 6.35
C ASN A 60 -19.02 26.69 5.84
N LEU A 61 -18.57 25.81 6.72
CA LEU A 61 -17.70 24.70 6.35
C LEU A 61 -18.58 23.53 5.87
N LEU A 62 -18.41 23.16 4.60
CA LEU A 62 -19.06 22.00 4.01
C LEU A 62 -18.08 20.83 3.93
N GLU A 63 -18.53 19.65 4.37
CA GLU A 63 -17.80 18.39 4.14
C GLU A 63 -18.04 17.96 2.67
N VAL A 64 -16.99 17.98 1.85
CA VAL A 64 -17.04 17.59 0.44
C VAL A 64 -16.12 16.40 0.22
N PRO A 65 -16.58 15.34 -0.47
CA PRO A 65 -15.68 14.26 -0.88
C PRO A 65 -14.54 14.80 -1.74
N ARG A 66 -13.29 14.51 -1.38
CA ARG A 66 -12.10 14.90 -2.14
C ARG A 66 -11.60 13.78 -3.04
N GLY A 67 -11.77 12.54 -2.59
CA GLY A 67 -11.33 11.36 -3.29
C GLY A 67 -11.92 10.11 -2.67
N SER A 68 -11.79 9.03 -3.38
CA SER A 68 -12.20 7.70 -2.93
C SER A 68 -11.24 6.65 -3.44
N GLY A 69 -11.26 5.51 -2.78
CA GLY A 69 -10.51 4.33 -3.15
C GLY A 69 -11.10 3.09 -2.50
N THR A 70 -10.33 2.05 -2.53
CA THR A 70 -10.66 0.78 -1.92
C THR A 70 -9.72 0.52 -0.73
N GLY A 71 -10.15 -0.26 0.22
CA GLY A 71 -9.35 -0.87 1.26
C GLY A 71 -9.77 -2.31 1.46
N PHE A 72 -9.13 -2.97 2.38
CA PHE A 72 -9.53 -4.30 2.81
C PHE A 72 -9.31 -4.49 4.31
N VAL A 73 -10.13 -5.34 4.90
CA VAL A 73 -10.03 -5.72 6.31
C VAL A 73 -8.74 -6.50 6.54
N TRP A 74 -7.87 -5.98 7.40
CA TRP A 74 -6.61 -6.61 7.78
C TRP A 74 -6.82 -7.68 8.84
N ASP A 75 -7.64 -7.35 9.84
CA ASP A 75 -8.02 -8.25 10.92
C ASP A 75 -9.41 -7.91 11.49
N GLU A 76 -9.95 -8.83 12.29
CA GLU A 76 -11.26 -8.73 12.91
C GLU A 76 -11.33 -7.66 14.02
N SER A 77 -10.19 -7.12 14.46
CA SER A 77 -10.17 -6.01 15.40
C SER A 77 -10.53 -4.66 14.74
N GLY A 78 -10.64 -4.61 13.39
CA GLY A 78 -11.08 -3.45 12.63
C GLY A 78 -9.97 -2.62 12.02
N TYR A 79 -8.77 -3.17 11.87
CA TYR A 79 -7.74 -2.54 11.05
C TYR A 79 -8.05 -2.73 9.57
N ILE A 80 -7.95 -1.63 8.81
CA ILE A 80 -8.17 -1.58 7.37
C ILE A 80 -6.88 -1.11 6.72
N VAL A 81 -6.46 -1.79 5.66
CA VAL A 81 -5.31 -1.39 4.84
C VAL A 81 -5.82 -0.75 3.56
N THR A 82 -5.19 0.35 3.17
CA THR A 82 -5.44 1.07 1.90
C THR A 82 -4.14 1.72 1.42
N ASN A 83 -4.17 2.45 0.31
CA ASN A 83 -3.03 3.26 -0.10
C ASN A 83 -2.95 4.59 0.66
N PHE A 84 -1.72 5.09 0.84
CA PHE A 84 -1.48 6.41 1.42
C PHE A 84 -2.17 7.51 0.59
N HIS A 85 -2.00 7.51 -0.73
CA HIS A 85 -2.57 8.56 -1.59
C HIS A 85 -4.10 8.63 -1.55
N VAL A 86 -4.80 7.56 -1.15
CA VAL A 86 -6.27 7.53 -0.96
C VAL A 86 -6.69 8.40 0.23
N VAL A 87 -5.86 8.46 1.27
CA VAL A 87 -6.15 9.18 2.52
C VAL A 87 -5.31 10.43 2.72
N ASP A 88 -4.43 10.76 1.76
CA ASP A 88 -3.53 11.91 1.87
C ASP A 88 -4.32 13.22 1.97
N GLY A 89 -3.98 14.02 2.98
CA GLY A 89 -4.66 15.29 3.28
C GLY A 89 -6.11 15.14 3.74
N ALA A 90 -6.57 13.91 4.08
CA ALA A 90 -7.90 13.69 4.63
C ALA A 90 -8.07 14.36 6.00
N ARG A 91 -9.17 15.05 6.19
CA ARG A 91 -9.62 15.49 7.53
C ARG A 91 -10.49 14.46 8.20
N LYS A 92 -11.27 13.74 7.43
CA LYS A 92 -12.15 12.69 7.87
C LYS A 92 -12.13 11.57 6.86
N VAL A 93 -11.99 10.35 7.32
CA VAL A 93 -12.06 9.15 6.50
C VAL A 93 -13.30 8.37 6.89
N MET A 94 -14.05 7.91 5.93
CA MET A 94 -15.21 7.03 6.13
C MET A 94 -14.97 5.72 5.41
N ILE A 95 -15.37 4.64 6.04
CA ILE A 95 -15.33 3.28 5.49
C ILE A 95 -16.75 2.80 5.31
N THR A 96 -17.09 2.36 4.09
CA THR A 96 -18.34 1.65 3.84
C THR A 96 -18.03 0.17 3.65
N LEU A 97 -18.64 -0.66 4.47
CA LEU A 97 -18.52 -2.12 4.46
C LEU A 97 -19.43 -2.73 3.38
N GLN A 98 -19.32 -4.04 3.16
CA GLN A 98 -20.13 -4.75 2.16
C GLN A 98 -21.65 -4.65 2.41
N ASP A 99 -22.06 -4.62 3.67
CA ASP A 99 -23.47 -4.47 4.09
C ASP A 99 -24.01 -3.04 3.91
N GLN A 100 -23.23 -2.15 3.28
CA GLN A 100 -23.50 -0.72 3.09
C GLN A 100 -23.49 0.11 4.38
N SER A 101 -23.14 -0.46 5.52
CA SER A 101 -22.92 0.30 6.75
C SER A 101 -21.67 1.19 6.60
N THR A 102 -21.75 2.43 7.10
CA THR A 102 -20.67 3.41 6.98
C THR A 102 -20.15 3.81 8.35
N TRP A 103 -18.85 3.72 8.53
CA TRP A 103 -18.15 3.91 9.78
C TRP A 103 -17.08 5.00 9.68
N PRO A 104 -16.94 5.89 10.66
CA PRO A 104 -15.79 6.78 10.71
C PRO A 104 -14.53 5.98 10.99
N ALA A 105 -13.45 6.34 10.31
CA ALA A 105 -12.16 5.68 10.48
C ALA A 105 -11.11 6.65 11.00
N GLU A 106 -10.30 6.18 11.93
CA GLU A 106 -9.11 6.87 12.43
C GLU A 106 -7.89 6.45 11.63
N ILE A 107 -7.01 7.39 11.31
CA ILE A 107 -5.72 7.08 10.68
C ILE A 107 -4.78 6.60 11.78
N VAL A 108 -4.43 5.31 11.76
CA VAL A 108 -3.52 4.69 12.74
C VAL A 108 -2.07 4.93 12.35
N GLY A 109 -1.74 4.81 11.06
CA GLY A 109 -0.38 5.02 10.61
C GLY A 109 -0.28 5.19 9.10
N LEU A 110 0.76 5.89 8.69
CA LEU A 110 1.02 6.25 7.30
C LEU A 110 2.44 5.88 6.89
N ALA A 111 2.59 5.34 5.69
CA ALA A 111 3.86 5.05 5.04
C ALA A 111 3.86 5.62 3.61
N PRO A 112 4.06 6.95 3.45
CA PRO A 112 4.03 7.62 2.14
C PRO A 112 5.01 7.03 1.12
N GLU A 113 6.17 6.58 1.57
CA GLU A 113 7.23 5.97 0.76
C GLU A 113 6.92 4.55 0.28
N ARG A 114 5.92 3.92 0.86
CA ARG A 114 5.41 2.59 0.45
C ARG A 114 4.00 2.67 -0.12
N ASP A 115 3.43 3.88 -0.15
CA ASP A 115 2.05 4.15 -0.53
C ASP A 115 1.05 3.26 0.22
N LEU A 116 1.26 3.09 1.55
CA LEU A 116 0.40 2.31 2.44
C LEU A 116 -0.13 3.19 3.57
N ALA A 117 -1.36 2.90 3.99
CA ALA A 117 -1.99 3.48 5.16
C ALA A 117 -2.75 2.40 5.93
N VAL A 118 -2.80 2.55 7.25
CA VAL A 118 -3.62 1.73 8.15
C VAL A 118 -4.63 2.63 8.80
N LEU A 119 -5.90 2.21 8.71
CA LEU A 119 -7.05 2.86 9.33
C LEU A 119 -7.63 1.94 10.40
N LYS A 120 -8.41 2.50 11.33
CA LYS A 120 -9.13 1.78 12.37
C LYS A 120 -10.60 2.16 12.33
N VAL A 121 -11.48 1.17 12.29
CA VAL A 121 -12.93 1.34 12.45
C VAL A 121 -13.42 0.62 13.72
N SER A 122 -14.47 1.15 14.31
CA SER A 122 -15.15 0.54 15.49
C SER A 122 -16.44 -0.16 15.04
N ALA A 123 -16.37 -0.94 13.96
CA ALA A 123 -17.48 -1.77 13.50
C ALA A 123 -17.54 -3.08 14.31
N PRO A 124 -18.71 -3.71 14.45
CA PRO A 124 -18.85 -5.04 15.06
C PRO A 124 -18.00 -6.08 14.31
N GLU A 125 -17.42 -7.03 15.06
CA GLU A 125 -16.51 -8.05 14.54
C GLU A 125 -17.18 -8.94 13.46
N GLU A 126 -18.48 -9.22 13.61
CA GLU A 126 -19.28 -9.99 12.65
C GLU A 126 -19.37 -9.37 11.26
N HIS A 127 -19.09 -8.06 11.11
CA HIS A 127 -19.04 -7.34 9.83
C HIS A 127 -17.62 -7.28 9.23
N LEU A 128 -16.61 -7.79 9.95
CA LEU A 128 -15.21 -7.68 9.60
C LEU A 128 -14.64 -9.06 9.23
N THR A 129 -14.40 -9.26 7.94
CA THR A 129 -13.79 -10.51 7.44
C THR A 129 -12.38 -10.24 6.95
N ALA A 130 -11.37 -10.79 7.61
CA ALA A 130 -9.98 -10.63 7.21
C ALA A 130 -9.63 -11.45 5.98
N LEU A 131 -8.76 -10.90 5.10
CA LEU A 131 -8.22 -11.64 3.96
C LEU A 131 -7.08 -12.57 4.38
N PRO A 132 -7.02 -13.81 3.86
CA PRO A 132 -5.88 -14.68 4.07
C PRO A 132 -4.65 -14.10 3.36
N LEU A 133 -3.52 -14.03 4.07
CA LEU A 133 -2.27 -13.50 3.55
C LEU A 133 -1.48 -14.58 2.80
N GLY A 134 -1.13 -14.30 1.54
CA GLY A 134 -0.26 -15.13 0.72
C GLY A 134 1.23 -14.83 0.93
N ASP A 135 2.04 -15.21 -0.05
CA ASP A 135 3.49 -14.95 -0.11
C ASP A 135 3.86 -14.46 -1.51
N SER A 136 4.24 -13.17 -1.61
CA SER A 136 4.62 -12.58 -2.89
C SER A 136 5.97 -13.06 -3.43
N SER A 137 6.80 -13.70 -2.61
CA SER A 137 8.06 -14.33 -3.07
C SER A 137 7.82 -15.58 -3.93
N GLN A 138 6.63 -16.18 -3.82
CA GLN A 138 6.21 -17.35 -4.61
C GLN A 138 5.58 -16.98 -5.97
N LEU A 139 5.47 -15.69 -6.28
CA LEU A 139 4.93 -15.25 -7.55
C LEU A 139 5.90 -15.53 -8.69
N SER A 140 5.32 -15.84 -9.84
CA SER A 140 6.04 -15.93 -11.12
C SER A 140 5.22 -15.24 -12.19
N VAL A 141 5.89 -14.73 -13.22
CA VAL A 141 5.24 -14.18 -14.41
C VAL A 141 4.32 -15.25 -15.03
N GLY A 142 3.12 -14.86 -15.42
CA GLY A 142 2.09 -15.72 -15.95
C GLY A 142 1.12 -16.31 -14.91
N ARG A 143 1.36 -16.15 -13.60
CA ARG A 143 0.40 -16.58 -12.59
C ARG A 143 -0.85 -15.69 -12.63
N LYS A 144 -2.03 -16.31 -12.59
CA LYS A 144 -3.32 -15.64 -12.52
C LYS A 144 -3.41 -14.79 -11.25
N VAL A 145 -3.94 -13.59 -11.41
CA VAL A 145 -4.28 -12.68 -10.32
C VAL A 145 -5.66 -12.09 -10.52
N LEU A 146 -6.30 -11.74 -9.42
CA LEU A 146 -7.63 -11.13 -9.35
C LEU A 146 -7.48 -9.81 -8.58
N ALA A 147 -7.78 -8.69 -9.22
CA ALA A 147 -7.81 -7.39 -8.58
C ALA A 147 -9.25 -7.04 -8.22
N ILE A 148 -9.49 -6.73 -6.95
CA ILE A 148 -10.82 -6.37 -6.46
C ILE A 148 -10.78 -4.92 -5.98
N GLY A 149 -11.84 -4.17 -6.30
CA GLY A 149 -12.02 -2.80 -5.86
C GLY A 149 -13.49 -2.48 -5.62
N ASN A 150 -13.74 -1.34 -4.99
CA ASN A 150 -15.09 -0.78 -4.82
C ASN A 150 -15.08 0.71 -5.22
N PRO A 151 -14.99 1.04 -6.52
CA PRO A 151 -14.70 2.39 -6.99
C PRO A 151 -15.81 3.42 -6.68
N PHE A 152 -17.05 2.96 -6.45
CA PHE A 152 -18.20 3.83 -6.27
C PHE A 152 -18.94 3.62 -4.95
N GLY A 153 -18.45 2.71 -4.09
CA GLY A 153 -19.09 2.39 -2.83
C GLY A 153 -20.42 1.63 -2.97
N LEU A 154 -20.75 1.18 -4.18
CA LEU A 154 -21.98 0.43 -4.44
C LEU A 154 -21.78 -1.05 -4.18
N ASP A 155 -20.81 -1.65 -4.84
CA ASP A 155 -20.41 -3.05 -4.66
C ASP A 155 -18.97 -3.27 -5.15
N ALA A 156 -18.38 -4.40 -4.73
CA ALA A 156 -17.07 -4.80 -5.19
C ALA A 156 -17.06 -5.14 -6.68
N THR A 157 -16.03 -4.69 -7.38
CA THR A 157 -15.78 -5.01 -8.78
C THR A 157 -14.54 -5.87 -8.92
N LEU A 158 -14.57 -6.78 -9.89
CA LEU A 158 -13.50 -7.74 -10.16
C LEU A 158 -12.87 -7.47 -11.52
N THR A 159 -11.54 -7.48 -11.57
CA THR A 159 -10.79 -7.63 -12.82
C THR A 159 -9.79 -8.77 -12.67
N THR A 160 -9.57 -9.52 -13.75
CA THR A 160 -8.64 -10.66 -13.79
C THR A 160 -7.52 -10.40 -14.77
N GLY A 161 -6.37 -10.97 -14.49
CA GLY A 161 -5.20 -10.91 -15.34
C GLY A 161 -4.10 -11.84 -14.83
N VAL A 162 -2.88 -11.55 -15.22
CA VAL A 162 -1.70 -12.30 -14.80
C VAL A 162 -0.63 -11.38 -14.21
N VAL A 163 0.30 -11.94 -13.49
CA VAL A 163 1.56 -11.27 -13.16
C VAL A 163 2.35 -11.07 -14.47
N SER A 164 2.53 -9.82 -14.88
CA SER A 164 3.23 -9.47 -16.13
C SER A 164 4.73 -9.30 -15.91
N ALA A 165 5.14 -8.76 -14.74
CA ALA A 165 6.54 -8.63 -14.33
C ALA A 165 6.66 -8.50 -12.81
N LEU A 166 7.87 -8.71 -12.30
CA LEU A 166 8.22 -8.58 -10.88
C LEU A 166 9.46 -7.69 -10.72
N GLY A 167 9.63 -7.12 -9.51
CA GLY A 167 10.83 -6.37 -9.17
C GLY A 167 10.95 -5.01 -9.88
N ARG A 168 9.85 -4.45 -10.39
CA ARG A 168 9.84 -3.12 -11.01
C ARG A 168 9.94 -2.02 -9.94
N GLU A 169 10.40 -0.84 -10.37
CA GLU A 169 10.37 0.39 -9.59
C GLU A 169 9.45 1.38 -10.28
N ILE A 170 8.61 2.07 -9.49
CA ILE A 170 7.67 3.07 -9.99
C ILE A 170 7.76 4.33 -9.13
N GLN A 171 7.37 5.47 -9.70
CA GLN A 171 7.16 6.71 -8.95
C GLN A 171 5.71 6.75 -8.47
N SER A 172 5.51 6.87 -7.16
CA SER A 172 4.18 7.07 -6.60
C SER A 172 3.65 8.48 -6.88
N PRO A 173 2.35 8.78 -6.70
CA PRO A 173 1.79 10.12 -6.89
C PRO A 173 2.48 11.20 -6.07
N ASN A 174 3.07 10.87 -4.93
CA ASN A 174 3.86 11.77 -4.07
C ASN A 174 5.36 11.81 -4.43
N GLN A 175 5.74 11.37 -5.64
CA GLN A 175 7.11 11.35 -6.19
C GLN A 175 8.11 10.49 -5.40
N ARG A 176 7.64 9.53 -4.60
CA ARG A 176 8.49 8.55 -3.92
C ARG A 176 8.66 7.31 -4.78
N THR A 177 9.85 6.73 -4.78
CA THR A 177 10.13 5.48 -5.47
C THR A 177 9.59 4.30 -4.67
N ILE A 178 8.63 3.56 -5.25
CA ILE A 178 8.17 2.28 -4.72
C ILE A 178 8.91 1.19 -5.48
N SER A 179 9.76 0.47 -4.77
CA SER A 179 10.58 -0.62 -5.35
C SER A 179 9.88 -1.97 -5.22
N ASN A 180 10.26 -2.90 -6.10
CA ASN A 180 9.85 -4.31 -6.05
C ASN A 180 8.34 -4.52 -6.28
N VAL A 181 7.68 -3.64 -7.05
CA VAL A 181 6.24 -3.80 -7.32
C VAL A 181 5.95 -4.97 -8.26
N ILE A 182 4.74 -5.52 -8.12
CA ILE A 182 4.14 -6.49 -9.03
C ILE A 182 3.51 -5.72 -10.18
N GLN A 183 3.86 -6.05 -11.43
CA GLN A 183 3.15 -5.58 -12.61
C GLN A 183 2.10 -6.59 -13.03
N THR A 184 0.89 -6.13 -13.39
CA THR A 184 -0.21 -6.97 -13.87
C THR A 184 -0.93 -6.31 -15.04
N ASP A 185 -1.55 -7.11 -15.90
CA ASP A 185 -2.47 -6.68 -16.96
C ASP A 185 -3.94 -6.71 -16.50
N ALA A 186 -4.23 -7.20 -15.28
CA ALA A 186 -5.53 -6.98 -14.65
C ALA A 186 -5.85 -5.48 -14.65
N ALA A 187 -7.04 -5.10 -15.10
CA ALA A 187 -7.40 -3.70 -15.25
C ALA A 187 -7.46 -2.99 -13.89
N ILE A 188 -6.46 -2.17 -13.60
CA ILE A 188 -6.45 -1.25 -12.47
C ILE A 188 -6.92 0.10 -12.99
N ASN A 189 -7.89 0.71 -12.30
CA ASN A 189 -8.45 2.02 -12.63
C ASN A 189 -8.62 2.85 -11.35
N PRO A 190 -8.82 4.17 -11.44
CA PRO A 190 -9.18 4.96 -10.28
C PRO A 190 -10.36 4.35 -9.52
N GLY A 191 -10.17 4.14 -8.21
CA GLY A 191 -11.12 3.45 -7.33
C GLY A 191 -10.71 2.03 -6.93
N ASN A 192 -9.87 1.31 -7.71
CA ASN A 192 -9.30 0.04 -7.28
C ASN A 192 -8.05 0.22 -6.39
N SER A 193 -7.49 1.42 -6.35
CA SER A 193 -6.32 1.75 -5.50
C SER A 193 -6.61 1.48 -4.04
N GLY A 194 -5.71 0.79 -3.36
CA GLY A 194 -5.85 0.31 -1.99
C GLY A 194 -6.57 -1.03 -1.86
N GLY A 195 -7.21 -1.52 -2.93
CA GLY A 195 -7.86 -2.82 -2.95
C GLY A 195 -6.88 -3.99 -3.07
N PRO A 196 -7.33 -5.21 -2.75
CA PRO A 196 -6.48 -6.40 -2.78
C PRO A 196 -6.22 -6.90 -4.20
N LEU A 197 -4.99 -7.39 -4.42
CA LEU A 197 -4.61 -8.28 -5.50
C LEU A 197 -4.48 -9.69 -4.93
N LEU A 198 -5.29 -10.63 -5.44
CA LEU A 198 -5.37 -11.99 -4.93
C LEU A 198 -4.76 -12.99 -5.93
N ASN A 199 -4.29 -14.13 -5.43
CA ASN A 199 -3.96 -15.28 -6.25
C ASN A 199 -5.21 -16.17 -6.47
N SER A 200 -5.08 -17.25 -7.26
CA SER A 200 -6.14 -18.22 -7.52
C SER A 200 -6.59 -19.05 -6.30
N GLN A 201 -5.91 -18.91 -5.16
CA GLN A 201 -6.30 -19.50 -3.88
C GLN A 201 -7.08 -18.52 -2.99
N GLY A 202 -7.32 -17.29 -3.46
CA GLY A 202 -7.98 -16.22 -2.70
C GLY A 202 -7.08 -15.56 -1.65
N GLN A 203 -5.77 -15.77 -1.71
CA GLN A 203 -4.83 -15.17 -0.78
C GLN A 203 -4.34 -13.82 -1.31
N LEU A 204 -4.19 -12.85 -0.41
CA LEU A 204 -3.61 -11.54 -0.72
C LEU A 204 -2.16 -11.71 -1.17
N VAL A 205 -1.82 -11.26 -2.37
CA VAL A 205 -0.45 -11.24 -2.91
C VAL A 205 0.06 -9.83 -3.16
N GLY A 206 -0.83 -8.83 -3.17
CA GLY A 206 -0.44 -7.43 -3.28
C GLY A 206 -1.59 -6.47 -2.99
N VAL A 207 -1.27 -5.18 -2.96
CA VAL A 207 -2.23 -4.06 -2.83
C VAL A 207 -2.16 -3.24 -4.10
N ASN A 208 -3.28 -3.14 -4.84
CA ASN A 208 -3.36 -2.34 -6.06
C ASN A 208 -3.01 -0.89 -5.75
N THR A 209 -2.16 -0.24 -6.54
CA THR A 209 -1.75 1.13 -6.24
C THR A 209 -2.00 2.08 -7.39
N MET A 210 -1.36 1.89 -8.52
CA MET A 210 -1.44 2.83 -9.63
C MET A 210 -1.33 2.14 -10.98
N ILE A 211 -1.62 2.90 -12.04
CA ILE A 211 -1.41 2.52 -13.43
C ILE A 211 -0.33 3.37 -14.07
N TYR A 212 0.35 2.83 -15.04
CA TYR A 212 1.13 3.62 -15.99
C TYR A 212 0.24 3.91 -17.20
N SER A 213 -0.30 5.12 -17.28
CA SER A 213 -1.24 5.48 -18.34
C SER A 213 -1.16 6.96 -18.69
N PRO A 214 -0.91 7.33 -19.94
CA PRO A 214 -0.98 8.71 -20.41
C PRO A 214 -2.41 9.29 -20.38
N SER A 215 -3.44 8.44 -20.47
CA SER A 215 -4.85 8.84 -20.53
C SER A 215 -5.56 8.79 -19.15
N GLY A 216 -4.90 8.25 -18.11
CA GLY A 216 -5.53 8.03 -16.81
C GLY A 216 -6.44 6.79 -16.72
N ALA A 217 -6.65 6.05 -17.83
CA ALA A 217 -7.36 4.78 -17.84
C ALA A 217 -6.39 3.60 -18.01
N SER A 218 -6.78 2.40 -17.58
CA SER A 218 -5.93 1.21 -17.72
C SER A 218 -5.54 0.95 -19.18
N ALA A 219 -4.23 0.87 -19.41
CA ALA A 219 -3.62 0.48 -20.69
C ALA A 219 -3.04 -0.95 -20.63
N GLY A 220 -3.49 -1.80 -19.70
CA GLY A 220 -2.94 -3.13 -19.48
C GLY A 220 -1.63 -3.12 -18.68
N ILE A 221 -1.31 -2.01 -18.01
CA ILE A 221 -0.13 -1.87 -17.15
C ILE A 221 -0.57 -1.34 -15.80
N GLY A 222 -0.87 -2.24 -14.87
CA GLY A 222 -1.18 -1.97 -13.48
C GLY A 222 -0.05 -2.41 -12.56
N PHE A 223 0.01 -1.80 -11.38
CA PHE A 223 1.01 -2.12 -10.36
C PHE A 223 0.36 -2.39 -9.00
N ALA A 224 0.98 -3.29 -8.25
CA ALA A 224 0.58 -3.59 -6.88
C ALA A 224 1.80 -3.69 -5.96
N ILE A 225 1.63 -3.27 -4.71
CA ILE A 225 2.61 -3.38 -3.64
C ILE A 225 2.61 -4.83 -3.16
N PRO A 226 3.75 -5.54 -3.12
CA PRO A 226 3.80 -6.95 -2.74
C PRO A 226 3.32 -7.19 -1.30
N VAL A 227 2.60 -8.28 -1.05
CA VAL A 227 2.10 -8.62 0.29
C VAL A 227 3.19 -8.78 1.33
N ASN A 228 4.40 -9.22 0.95
CA ASN A 228 5.51 -9.32 1.90
C ASN A 228 5.94 -7.94 2.41
N THR A 229 5.88 -6.90 1.56
CA THR A 229 6.05 -5.51 2.00
C THR A 229 4.91 -5.08 2.94
N VAL A 230 3.67 -5.44 2.63
CA VAL A 230 2.52 -5.14 3.49
C VAL A 230 2.67 -5.78 4.87
N LYS A 231 3.08 -7.06 4.92
CA LYS A 231 3.35 -7.80 6.18
C LYS A 231 4.47 -7.18 7.02
N GLU A 232 5.44 -6.53 6.38
CA GLU A 232 6.53 -5.84 7.06
C GLU A 232 6.08 -4.47 7.60
N VAL A 233 5.30 -3.74 6.82
CA VAL A 233 4.94 -2.34 7.09
C VAL A 233 3.74 -2.23 8.03
N VAL A 234 2.65 -2.96 7.77
CA VAL A 234 1.38 -2.80 8.52
C VAL A 234 1.53 -2.98 10.03
N PRO A 235 2.25 -4.00 10.55
CA PRO A 235 2.46 -4.11 12.00
C PRO A 235 3.19 -2.91 12.61
N GLN A 236 4.13 -2.30 11.87
CA GLN A 236 4.84 -1.11 12.33
C GLN A 236 3.91 0.12 12.36
N LEU A 237 3.03 0.25 11.36
CA LEU A 237 2.03 1.32 11.34
C LEU A 237 1.05 1.17 12.49
N ILE A 238 0.62 -0.04 12.82
CA ILE A 238 -0.26 -0.32 13.97
C ILE A 238 0.44 0.02 15.29
N ALA A 239 1.70 -0.37 15.45
CA ALA A 239 2.42 -0.20 16.71
C ALA A 239 2.99 1.20 16.92
N HIS A 240 3.39 1.88 15.86
CA HIS A 240 4.19 3.12 15.94
C HIS A 240 3.64 4.28 15.10
N GLY A 241 2.57 4.08 14.33
CA GLY A 241 2.01 5.08 13.41
C GLY A 241 2.87 5.36 12.16
N ARG A 242 4.07 4.78 12.08
CA ARG A 242 5.05 5.01 11.02
C ARG A 242 6.00 3.83 10.87
N ILE A 243 6.74 3.80 9.75
CA ILE A 243 7.86 2.88 9.61
C ILE A 243 9.00 3.32 10.54
N VAL A 244 9.46 2.41 11.37
CA VAL A 244 10.61 2.62 12.27
C VAL A 244 11.89 2.35 11.48
N ARG A 245 12.52 3.42 11.01
CA ARG A 245 13.78 3.32 10.27
C ARG A 245 14.97 3.37 11.21
N PRO A 246 15.98 2.55 10.98
CA PRO A 246 17.24 2.71 11.68
C PRO A 246 17.90 4.02 11.26
N VAL A 247 18.52 4.71 12.20
CA VAL A 247 19.12 6.02 11.97
C VAL A 247 20.63 6.00 12.14
N MET A 248 21.29 6.85 11.37
CA MET A 248 22.71 7.17 11.55
C MET A 248 22.92 8.34 12.53
N GLY A 249 21.87 9.17 12.70
CA GLY A 249 21.94 10.41 13.48
C GLY A 249 22.60 11.56 12.71
N VAL A 250 22.13 11.80 11.51
CA VAL A 250 22.55 12.90 10.63
C VAL A 250 21.35 13.68 10.12
N ALA A 251 21.47 14.99 10.01
CA ALA A 251 20.57 15.83 9.23
C ALA A 251 21.15 15.97 7.82
N LEU A 252 20.32 15.74 6.80
CA LEU A 252 20.73 15.71 5.41
C LEU A 252 20.32 16.99 4.69
N ALA A 253 21.10 17.39 3.68
CA ALA A 253 20.76 18.51 2.81
C ALA A 253 19.68 18.12 1.82
N PRO A 254 18.72 19.03 1.50
CA PRO A 254 17.70 18.75 0.48
C PRO A 254 18.32 18.46 -0.89
N ASP A 255 17.77 17.50 -1.62
CA ASP A 255 18.28 17.08 -2.94
C ASP A 255 18.39 18.25 -3.94
N HIS A 256 17.41 19.17 -3.95
CA HIS A 256 17.47 20.34 -4.83
C HIS A 256 18.68 21.23 -4.56
N TRP A 257 19.10 21.37 -3.29
CA TRP A 257 20.31 22.13 -2.93
C TRP A 257 21.57 21.41 -3.42
N ALA A 258 21.67 20.08 -3.23
CA ALA A 258 22.78 19.30 -3.73
C ALA A 258 22.93 19.41 -5.26
N HIS A 259 21.80 19.28 -5.99
CA HIS A 259 21.78 19.43 -7.46
C HIS A 259 22.21 20.83 -7.93
N GLN A 260 21.68 21.88 -7.32
CA GLN A 260 22.07 23.27 -7.67
C GLN A 260 23.54 23.56 -7.38
N SER A 261 24.12 22.89 -6.40
CA SER A 261 25.55 22.99 -6.03
C SER A 261 26.45 22.03 -6.81
N GLY A 262 25.92 21.26 -7.77
CA GLY A 262 26.68 20.28 -8.56
C GLY A 262 27.22 19.10 -7.75
N ILE A 263 26.64 18.81 -6.57
CA ILE A 263 27.08 17.75 -5.67
C ILE A 263 26.36 16.46 -6.05
N GLN A 264 27.11 15.41 -6.31
CA GLN A 264 26.59 14.05 -6.52
C GLN A 264 26.60 13.30 -5.18
N GLY A 265 25.41 12.91 -4.69
CA GLY A 265 25.22 12.24 -3.42
C GLY A 265 24.44 13.09 -2.41
N VAL A 266 24.44 12.67 -1.16
CA VAL A 266 23.64 13.25 -0.07
C VAL A 266 24.54 13.96 0.94
N PRO A 267 24.64 15.31 0.91
CA PRO A 267 25.48 16.04 1.85
C PRO A 267 24.93 16.00 3.27
N ILE A 268 25.82 15.87 4.26
CA ILE A 268 25.47 15.92 5.68
C ILE A 268 25.47 17.39 6.12
N LEU A 269 24.31 17.91 6.53
CA LEU A 269 24.18 19.25 7.13
C LEU A 269 24.75 19.27 8.55
N ARG A 270 24.38 18.27 9.35
CA ARG A 270 24.76 18.20 10.76
C ARG A 270 24.82 16.74 11.21
N VAL A 271 25.79 16.45 12.08
CA VAL A 271 25.88 15.18 12.79
C VAL A 271 25.38 15.40 14.22
N GLU A 272 24.47 14.55 14.67
CA GLU A 272 23.92 14.60 16.03
C GLU A 272 24.96 14.10 17.04
N ALA A 273 25.07 14.81 18.16
CA ALA A 273 25.99 14.40 19.23
C ALA A 273 25.62 13.00 19.77
N ASN A 274 26.63 12.20 20.08
CA ASN A 274 26.48 10.83 20.59
C ASN A 274 25.69 9.88 19.66
N SER A 275 25.60 10.23 18.37
CA SER A 275 24.99 9.38 17.35
C SER A 275 25.98 8.35 16.79
N PRO A 276 25.49 7.29 16.11
CA PRO A 276 26.34 6.39 15.34
C PRO A 276 27.28 7.12 14.34
N ALA A 277 26.75 8.15 13.68
CA ALA A 277 27.51 8.97 12.74
C ALA A 277 28.64 9.73 13.43
N ALA A 278 28.38 10.31 14.61
CA ALA A 278 29.41 11.00 15.40
C ALA A 278 30.51 10.03 15.85
N GLN A 279 30.12 8.84 16.31
CA GLN A 279 31.08 7.80 16.73
C GLN A 279 31.94 7.28 15.57
N ALA A 280 31.37 7.26 14.36
CA ALA A 280 32.10 6.87 13.15
C ALA A 280 32.95 8.00 12.55
N GLY A 281 32.91 9.19 13.12
CA GLY A 281 33.70 10.35 12.66
C GLY A 281 33.17 10.92 11.34
N LEU A 282 31.85 10.88 11.13
CA LEU A 282 31.18 11.61 10.03
C LEU A 282 31.15 13.11 10.38
N GLU A 283 31.23 13.95 9.36
CA GLU A 283 31.30 15.40 9.49
C GLU A 283 30.17 16.06 8.70
N GLY A 284 29.49 17.03 9.33
CA GLY A 284 28.52 17.89 8.68
C GLY A 284 29.15 19.15 8.10
N LEU A 285 28.30 20.05 7.57
CA LEU A 285 28.71 21.38 7.14
C LEU A 285 29.37 22.12 8.31
N SER A 286 30.46 22.83 8.01
CA SER A 286 31.14 23.72 8.94
C SER A 286 31.31 25.13 8.36
N ARG A 287 31.79 26.06 9.15
CA ARG A 287 32.21 27.38 8.68
C ARG A 287 33.70 27.57 8.98
N ASN A 288 34.41 28.04 7.96
CA ASN A 288 35.80 28.39 8.14
C ASN A 288 35.96 29.72 8.92
N ALA A 289 37.20 30.11 9.17
CA ALA A 289 37.52 31.34 9.89
C ALA A 289 37.00 32.62 9.22
N TRP A 290 36.67 32.58 7.93
CA TRP A 290 36.12 33.69 7.17
C TRP A 290 34.59 33.64 7.06
N GLY A 291 33.94 32.70 7.77
CA GLY A 291 32.47 32.51 7.76
C GLY A 291 31.93 31.80 6.52
N GLN A 292 32.78 31.33 5.61
CA GLN A 292 32.33 30.57 4.43
C GLN A 292 31.93 29.16 4.81
N ILE A 293 30.91 28.63 4.15
CA ILE A 293 30.43 27.27 4.35
C ILE A 293 31.45 26.29 3.74
N GLU A 294 31.95 25.37 4.55
CA GLU A 294 32.77 24.23 4.13
C GLU A 294 31.89 22.96 4.10
N LEU A 295 31.99 22.24 3.00
CA LEU A 295 31.31 20.99 2.83
C LEU A 295 32.02 19.90 3.66
N GLY A 296 31.25 19.25 4.54
CA GLY A 296 31.70 18.04 5.24
C GLY A 296 31.63 16.81 4.35
N ASP A 297 31.03 15.73 4.89
CA ASP A 297 30.83 14.49 4.16
C ASP A 297 29.64 14.56 3.23
N VAL A 298 29.80 13.95 2.05
CA VAL A 298 28.73 13.64 1.12
C VAL A 298 28.56 12.12 1.07
N ILE A 299 27.41 11.59 1.49
CA ILE A 299 27.13 10.17 1.43
C ILE A 299 26.84 9.81 -0.02
N VAL A 300 27.54 8.79 -0.53
CA VAL A 300 27.40 8.31 -1.91
C VAL A 300 27.01 6.82 -1.98
N GLY A 301 26.98 6.12 -0.84
CA GLY A 301 26.57 4.72 -0.78
C GLY A 301 26.45 4.16 0.62
N ILE A 302 25.65 3.10 0.75
CA ILE A 302 25.52 2.24 1.93
C ILE A 302 25.82 0.81 1.49
N ASN A 303 26.81 0.19 2.13
CA ASN A 303 27.32 -1.13 1.74
C ASN A 303 27.66 -1.17 0.23
N LYS A 304 27.00 -2.07 -0.52
CA LYS A 304 27.21 -2.19 -1.98
C LYS A 304 26.24 -1.33 -2.81
N LYS A 305 25.33 -0.55 -2.18
CA LYS A 305 24.31 0.22 -2.87
C LYS A 305 24.73 1.68 -3.01
N VAL A 306 24.75 2.19 -4.24
CA VAL A 306 24.97 3.62 -4.52
C VAL A 306 23.71 4.41 -4.11
N THR A 307 23.89 5.58 -3.50
CA THR A 307 22.82 6.44 -2.98
C THR A 307 22.99 7.87 -3.48
N PRO A 308 22.60 8.16 -4.74
CA PRO A 308 22.78 9.46 -5.38
C PRO A 308 21.89 10.57 -4.82
N ASN A 309 20.82 10.23 -4.08
CA ASN A 309 19.87 11.16 -3.49
C ASN A 309 19.32 10.62 -2.16
N GLN A 310 18.56 11.46 -1.43
CA GLN A 310 17.98 11.10 -0.13
C GLN A 310 17.02 9.90 -0.22
N ASP A 311 16.18 9.83 -1.25
CA ASP A 311 15.21 8.75 -1.41
C ASP A 311 15.91 7.39 -1.50
N GLN A 312 16.99 7.29 -2.29
CA GLN A 312 17.76 6.07 -2.42
C GLN A 312 18.59 5.75 -1.18
N LEU A 313 19.07 6.77 -0.45
CA LEU A 313 19.74 6.59 0.84
C LEU A 313 18.75 6.01 1.87
N MET A 314 17.55 6.59 1.99
CA MET A 314 16.50 6.09 2.89
C MET A 314 16.09 4.66 2.53
N SER A 315 15.86 4.39 1.25
CA SER A 315 15.56 3.03 0.76
C SER A 315 16.68 2.03 1.04
N ALA A 316 17.95 2.46 1.08
CA ALA A 316 19.04 1.59 1.45
C ALA A 316 19.05 1.29 2.96
N LEU A 317 18.78 2.30 3.81
CA LEU A 317 18.70 2.14 5.27
C LEU A 317 17.50 1.30 5.70
N GLU A 318 16.34 1.39 5.03
CA GLU A 318 15.14 0.61 5.33
C GLU A 318 15.33 -0.91 5.22
N ARG A 319 16.38 -1.37 4.53
CA ARG A 319 16.74 -2.80 4.45
C ARG A 319 17.44 -3.32 5.69
N HIS A 320 17.72 -2.44 6.65
CA HIS A 320 18.44 -2.73 7.88
C HIS A 320 17.56 -2.51 9.11
N LYS A 321 18.01 -3.05 10.24
CA LYS A 321 17.36 -2.89 11.54
C LYS A 321 18.28 -2.10 12.49
N PRO A 322 17.74 -1.46 13.53
CA PRO A 322 18.55 -0.95 14.62
C PRO A 322 19.49 -2.06 15.17
N GLY A 323 20.77 -1.74 15.33
CA GLY A 323 21.81 -2.69 15.71
C GLY A 323 22.61 -3.27 14.54
N ASP A 324 22.14 -3.15 13.31
CA ASP A 324 22.89 -3.61 12.13
C ASP A 324 24.13 -2.75 11.90
N LYS A 325 25.23 -3.42 11.51
CA LYS A 325 26.47 -2.75 11.10
C LYS A 325 26.43 -2.49 9.59
N VAL A 326 26.64 -1.24 9.22
CA VAL A 326 26.70 -0.81 7.81
C VAL A 326 28.00 -0.08 7.52
N GLU A 327 28.42 -0.13 6.25
CA GLU A 327 29.55 0.62 5.73
C GLU A 327 29.00 1.80 4.91
N VAL A 328 29.29 3.02 5.35
CA VAL A 328 28.87 4.25 4.68
C VAL A 328 30.02 4.72 3.79
N HIS A 329 29.76 4.84 2.51
CA HIS A 329 30.70 5.40 1.53
C HIS A 329 30.47 6.91 1.43
N ILE A 330 31.51 7.68 1.62
CA ILE A 330 31.45 9.14 1.62
C ILE A 330 32.50 9.74 0.68
N VAL A 331 32.23 10.96 0.27
CA VAL A 331 33.24 11.86 -0.31
C VAL A 331 33.56 12.96 0.70
N ARG A 332 34.81 13.11 1.09
CA ARG A 332 35.33 14.18 1.95
C ARG A 332 36.50 14.86 1.26
N ASN A 333 36.45 16.16 1.08
CA ASN A 333 37.52 16.94 0.40
C ASN A 333 37.89 16.35 -0.97
N GLY A 334 36.85 15.92 -1.75
CA GLY A 334 37.04 15.31 -3.07
C GLY A 334 37.61 13.88 -3.08
N LYS A 335 37.83 13.27 -1.92
CA LYS A 335 38.38 11.91 -1.80
C LYS A 335 37.31 10.94 -1.26
N MET A 336 37.21 9.75 -1.88
CA MET A 336 36.39 8.67 -1.37
C MET A 336 36.94 8.14 -0.05
N ALA A 337 36.06 7.92 0.91
CA ALA A 337 36.35 7.27 2.18
C ALA A 337 35.20 6.36 2.62
N GLN A 338 35.46 5.48 3.58
CA GLN A 338 34.47 4.56 4.14
C GLN A 338 34.42 4.70 5.65
N ARG A 339 33.24 4.60 6.22
CA ARG A 339 33.00 4.61 7.67
C ARG A 339 32.11 3.46 8.05
N LYS A 340 32.47 2.69 9.05
CA LYS A 340 31.63 1.63 9.62
C LYS A 340 30.88 2.19 10.82
N LEU A 341 29.60 1.98 10.87
CA LEU A 341 28.78 2.38 12.02
C LEU A 341 27.70 1.35 12.31
N THR A 342 27.20 1.35 13.54
CA THR A 342 26.07 0.54 13.96
C THR A 342 24.84 1.43 13.98
N LEU A 343 23.82 1.07 13.21
CA LEU A 343 22.57 1.83 13.12
C LEU A 343 21.84 1.83 14.47
N ALA A 344 21.26 2.96 14.85
CA ALA A 344 20.46 3.09 16.08
C ALA A 344 18.97 3.10 15.79
N ALA A 345 18.16 2.84 16.83
CA ALA A 345 16.74 3.16 16.77
C ALA A 345 16.56 4.70 16.70
N PRO A 346 15.51 5.20 16.03
CA PRO A 346 15.18 6.62 16.08
C PRO A 346 14.88 7.01 17.54
N ARG A 347 15.35 8.20 17.96
CA ARG A 347 14.98 8.76 19.26
C ARG A 347 13.53 9.24 19.18
N GLU A 348 12.74 8.94 20.20
CA GLU A 348 11.37 9.44 20.36
C GLU A 348 11.32 10.97 20.52
#